data_ad82003852d857b2fc022acdac08a08b
#
_entry.id   ad82003852d857b2fc022acdac08a08b
#
_cell.length_a   1.000
_cell.length_b   1.000
_cell.length_c   1.000
_cell.angle_alpha   90.00
_cell.angle_beta   90.00
_cell.angle_gamma   90.00
#
_symmetry.space_group_name_H-M   'P 1'
#
loop_
_entity.id
_entity.type
_entity.pdbx_description
1 polymer ?
#
loop_
_entity_poly.entity_id
_entity_poly.type
_entity_poly.pdbx_seq_one_letter_code
_entity_poly.pdbx_strand_id
1 'polypeptide(L)'
;MGEAYSGLSGKSGDDFGDGEPFITYMNVYQNTYISEKDYEFVQIAPNERQNCVQYGDALFTLSSETPEEVGIGAVYLGNTQKLYLNSFCFGIHFYDERVLPQYLAHFISSFSFRKAIYPLAQGSTRFNLQKNDFMKMKFVLPTLEEQERIAKTLDALHYCMANEKSLLEQYILLKRYLLRGLL
;
A
#
# COMPACT_ATOMS: atom_id res chain seq x y z
N MET A 1 -9.89 -13.01 11.65
CA MET A 1 -9.84 -11.54 11.54
C MET A 1 -8.41 -11.10 11.80
N GLY A 2 -8.12 -9.79 11.90
CA GLY A 2 -6.75 -9.31 11.97
C GLY A 2 -6.50 -8.36 13.15
N GLU A 3 -5.24 -8.07 13.40
CA GLU A 3 -4.77 -7.12 14.40
C GLU A 3 -4.09 -5.93 13.72
N ALA A 4 -4.44 -4.71 14.14
CA ALA A 4 -3.85 -3.51 13.60
C ALA A 4 -2.61 -3.08 14.38
N TYR A 5 -1.57 -2.72 13.68
CA TYR A 5 -0.33 -2.18 14.24
C TYR A 5 0.02 -0.81 13.64
N SER A 6 0.80 -0.03 14.34
CA SER A 6 1.27 1.28 13.88
C SER A 6 2.59 1.13 13.11
N GLY A 7 2.83 2.03 12.18
CA GLY A 7 4.16 2.21 11.58
C GLY A 7 5.20 2.70 12.59
N LEU A 8 6.37 3.07 12.09
CA LEU A 8 7.52 3.54 12.85
C LEU A 8 7.14 4.62 13.87
N SER A 9 7.72 4.55 15.05
CA SER A 9 7.56 5.54 16.12
C SER A 9 8.90 6.02 16.63
N GLY A 10 8.95 7.27 17.13
CA GLY A 10 10.14 7.83 17.76
C GLY A 10 11.33 8.09 16.84
N LYS A 11 11.11 8.17 15.51
CA LYS A 11 12.13 8.46 14.50
C LYS A 11 12.19 9.95 14.16
N SER A 12 13.38 10.45 13.94
CA SER A 12 13.69 11.82 13.48
C SER A 12 14.29 11.79 12.08
N GLY A 13 14.47 12.95 11.45
CA GLY A 13 15.06 13.03 10.11
C GLY A 13 16.44 12.37 10.00
N ASP A 14 17.24 12.42 11.06
CA ASP A 14 18.61 11.86 11.10
C ASP A 14 18.65 10.32 11.15
N ASP A 15 17.54 9.68 11.47
CA ASP A 15 17.42 8.21 11.49
C ASP A 15 17.20 7.60 10.11
N PHE A 16 16.88 8.42 9.09
CA PHE A 16 16.55 7.95 7.75
C PHE A 16 17.72 8.05 6.78
N GLY A 17 17.74 7.18 5.77
CA GLY A 17 18.71 7.14 4.67
C GLY A 17 19.61 5.92 4.68
N ASP A 18 19.74 5.22 5.81
CA ASP A 18 20.55 4.01 5.96
C ASP A 18 19.94 3.06 7.00
N GLY A 19 20.31 1.78 6.98
CA GLY A 19 19.89 0.77 7.97
C GLY A 19 18.93 -0.28 7.41
N GLU A 20 17.81 -0.51 8.11
CA GLU A 20 16.81 -1.52 7.75
C GLU A 20 15.76 -0.95 6.78
N PRO A 21 15.18 -1.75 5.88
CA PRO A 21 14.21 -1.28 4.90
C PRO A 21 12.88 -0.90 5.54
N PHE A 22 12.25 0.15 5.02
CA PHE A 22 10.87 0.48 5.36
C PHE A 22 10.04 0.90 4.15
N ILE A 23 8.75 0.63 4.23
CA ILE A 23 7.74 0.99 3.22
C ILE A 23 7.37 2.46 3.43
N THR A 24 7.58 3.28 2.40
CA THR A 24 7.24 4.70 2.42
C THR A 24 5.72 4.94 2.34
N TYR A 25 5.27 6.13 2.73
CA TYR A 25 3.88 6.55 2.54
C TYR A 25 3.46 6.45 1.06
N MET A 26 4.33 6.91 0.14
CA MET A 26 4.03 6.92 -1.30
C MET A 26 3.95 5.51 -1.88
N ASN A 27 4.73 4.56 -1.37
CA ASN A 27 4.63 3.17 -1.77
C ASN A 27 3.25 2.57 -1.43
N VAL A 28 2.71 2.89 -0.24
CA VAL A 28 1.34 2.48 0.15
C VAL A 28 0.28 3.22 -0.68
N TYR A 29 0.49 4.50 -0.95
CA TYR A 29 -0.49 5.36 -1.60
C TYR A 29 -0.67 5.07 -3.10
N GLN A 30 0.43 4.77 -3.81
CA GLN A 30 0.43 4.69 -5.28
C GLN A 30 0.27 3.27 -5.83
N ASN A 31 0.45 2.25 -5.01
CA ASN A 31 0.54 0.88 -5.47
C ASN A 31 -0.66 0.04 -4.99
N THR A 32 -1.01 -0.99 -5.76
CA THR A 32 -1.92 -2.06 -5.34
C THR A 32 -1.18 -3.09 -4.48
N TYR A 33 0.04 -3.41 -4.88
CA TYR A 33 1.00 -4.23 -4.14
C TYR A 33 2.24 -3.42 -3.79
N ILE A 34 2.77 -3.61 -2.60
CA ILE A 34 3.99 -2.93 -2.17
C ILE A 34 5.15 -3.27 -3.10
N SER A 35 5.83 -2.25 -3.58
CA SER A 35 6.98 -2.35 -4.48
C SER A 35 8.27 -2.36 -3.67
N GLU A 36 9.08 -3.42 -3.82
CA GLU A 36 10.39 -3.51 -3.16
C GLU A 36 11.40 -2.48 -3.70
N LYS A 37 11.18 -1.97 -4.92
CA LYS A 37 12.03 -0.95 -5.54
C LYS A 37 11.88 0.43 -4.89
N ASP A 38 10.78 0.64 -4.19
CA ASP A 38 10.39 1.92 -3.58
C ASP A 38 10.59 1.90 -2.05
N TYR A 39 11.43 0.99 -1.55
CA TYR A 39 11.86 1.01 -0.15
C TYR A 39 12.85 2.14 0.09
N GLU A 40 12.76 2.72 1.27
CA GLU A 40 13.78 3.56 1.85
C GLU A 40 14.34 2.86 3.10
N PHE A 41 15.33 3.50 3.76
CA PHE A 41 16.05 2.87 4.85
C PHE A 41 15.95 3.72 6.12
N VAL A 42 15.95 3.03 7.27
CA VAL A 42 15.85 3.65 8.59
C VAL A 42 16.73 2.92 9.59
N GLN A 43 17.42 3.65 10.42
CA GLN A 43 18.23 3.10 11.50
C GLN A 43 17.31 2.61 12.64
N ILE A 44 17.49 1.36 13.06
CA ILE A 44 16.79 0.75 14.19
C ILE A 44 17.81 0.35 15.23
N ALA A 45 17.70 0.94 16.42
CA ALA A 45 18.62 0.63 17.51
C ALA A 45 18.41 -0.81 18.03
N PRO A 46 19.46 -1.50 18.54
CA PRO A 46 19.39 -2.91 18.96
C PRO A 46 18.31 -3.22 20.01
N ASN A 47 17.97 -2.24 20.85
CA ASN A 47 16.95 -2.40 21.91
C ASN A 47 15.60 -1.77 21.55
N GLU A 48 15.45 -1.29 20.32
CA GLU A 48 14.25 -0.64 19.85
C GLU A 48 13.23 -1.68 19.38
N ARG A 49 11.98 -1.50 19.81
CA ARG A 49 10.87 -2.37 19.40
C ARG A 49 9.99 -1.62 18.43
N GLN A 50 9.97 -2.09 17.20
CA GLN A 50 9.11 -1.61 16.13
C GLN A 50 8.30 -2.76 15.55
N ASN A 51 7.11 -2.47 15.02
CA ASN A 51 6.31 -3.48 14.33
C ASN A 51 6.90 -3.75 12.95
N CYS A 52 6.95 -5.03 12.56
CA CYS A 52 7.40 -5.45 11.23
C CYS A 52 6.20 -5.83 10.37
N VAL A 53 6.29 -5.49 9.09
CA VAL A 53 5.34 -5.90 8.07
C VAL A 53 5.56 -7.36 7.71
N GLN A 54 4.47 -8.11 7.51
CA GLN A 54 4.48 -9.52 7.16
C GLN A 54 3.73 -9.77 5.84
N TYR A 55 4.01 -10.89 5.19
CA TYR A 55 3.28 -11.33 4.02
C TYR A 55 1.76 -11.34 4.26
N GLY A 56 1.01 -10.78 3.33
CA GLY A 56 -0.45 -10.68 3.40
C GLY A 56 -0.99 -9.50 4.18
N ASP A 57 -0.14 -8.67 4.79
CA ASP A 57 -0.59 -7.46 5.47
C ASP A 57 -1.23 -6.47 4.52
N ALA A 58 -2.36 -5.92 4.95
CA ALA A 58 -2.91 -4.73 4.32
C ALA A 58 -2.42 -3.47 5.05
N LEU A 59 -1.84 -2.56 4.29
CA LEU A 59 -1.24 -1.31 4.76
C LEU A 59 -2.10 -0.14 4.31
N PHE A 60 -2.35 0.83 5.18
CA PHE A 60 -3.23 1.96 4.92
C PHE A 60 -2.61 3.28 5.33
N THR A 61 -2.86 4.32 4.55
CA THR A 61 -2.50 5.70 4.91
C THR A 61 -3.44 6.22 6.01
N LEU A 62 -2.88 6.93 7.00
CA LEU A 62 -3.66 7.50 8.10
C LEU A 62 -4.25 8.87 7.77
N SER A 63 -3.63 9.64 6.89
CA SER A 63 -4.07 11.00 6.58
C SER A 63 -3.89 11.33 5.11
N SER A 64 -4.71 12.26 4.60
CA SER A 64 -4.62 12.80 3.25
C SER A 64 -5.05 14.27 3.21
N GLU A 65 -4.80 14.95 2.10
CA GLU A 65 -5.27 16.32 1.84
C GLU A 65 -6.74 16.35 1.43
N THR A 66 -7.27 15.24 0.90
CA THR A 66 -8.67 15.11 0.52
C THR A 66 -9.34 13.95 1.25
N PRO A 67 -10.65 14.05 1.56
CA PRO A 67 -11.36 12.98 2.27
C PRO A 67 -11.48 11.70 1.43
N GLU A 68 -11.50 11.82 0.11
CA GLU A 68 -11.57 10.70 -0.84
C GLU A 68 -10.33 9.81 -0.80
N GLU A 69 -9.17 10.36 -0.40
CA GLU A 69 -7.89 9.66 -0.40
C GLU A 69 -7.50 9.10 0.97
N VAL A 70 -8.26 9.39 2.01
CA VAL A 70 -8.01 8.83 3.34
C VAL A 70 -8.14 7.32 3.31
N GLY A 71 -7.19 6.62 3.93
CA GLY A 71 -7.19 5.17 4.01
C GLY A 71 -7.00 4.48 2.64
N ILE A 72 -6.30 5.11 1.71
CA ILE A 72 -5.75 4.39 0.55
C ILE A 72 -4.76 3.36 1.07
N GLY A 73 -4.76 2.19 0.45
CA GLY A 73 -3.95 1.09 0.93
C GLY A 73 -3.40 0.19 -0.16
N ALA A 74 -2.40 -0.58 0.23
CA ALA A 74 -1.75 -1.61 -0.57
C ALA A 74 -1.53 -2.87 0.24
N VAL A 75 -1.30 -3.99 -0.42
CA VAL A 75 -1.01 -5.27 0.25
C VAL A 75 0.43 -5.67 0.01
N TYR A 76 1.08 -6.18 1.06
CA TYR A 76 2.43 -6.69 0.99
C TYR A 76 2.45 -8.19 0.66
N LEU A 77 3.13 -8.55 -0.41
CA LEU A 77 3.28 -9.95 -0.87
C LEU A 77 4.73 -10.43 -0.91
N GLY A 78 5.66 -9.63 -0.37
CA GLY A 78 7.09 -9.99 -0.32
C GLY A 78 7.47 -10.83 0.90
N ASN A 79 8.76 -11.09 1.04
CA ASN A 79 9.33 -11.88 2.13
C ASN A 79 10.54 -11.19 2.79
N THR A 80 10.67 -9.88 2.64
CA THR A 80 11.76 -9.09 3.24
C THR A 80 11.68 -9.20 4.77
N GLN A 81 12.77 -9.62 5.38
CA GLN A 81 12.88 -9.66 6.84
C GLN A 81 13.08 -8.24 7.39
N LYS A 82 12.58 -8.00 8.60
CA LYS A 82 12.70 -6.71 9.30
C LYS A 82 12.26 -5.52 8.43
N LEU A 83 11.14 -5.68 7.74
CA LEU A 83 10.54 -4.61 6.96
C LEU A 83 9.63 -3.78 7.84
N TYR A 84 9.86 -2.47 7.87
CA TYR A 84 9.09 -1.53 8.68
C TYR A 84 8.11 -0.73 7.83
N LEU A 85 7.22 0.02 8.48
CA LEU A 85 6.19 0.82 7.83
C LEU A 85 6.30 2.28 8.25
N ASN A 86 6.08 3.20 7.31
CA ASN A 86 6.07 4.64 7.57
C ASN A 86 5.11 5.02 8.72
N SER A 87 5.50 5.99 9.53
CA SER A 87 4.75 6.46 10.71
C SER A 87 3.36 7.03 10.40
N PHE A 88 3.14 7.52 9.17
CA PHE A 88 1.83 8.00 8.69
C PHE A 88 0.96 6.91 8.07
N CYS A 89 1.34 5.64 8.29
CA CYS A 89 0.59 4.47 7.86
C CYS A 89 0.33 3.55 9.05
N PHE A 90 -0.59 2.61 8.88
CA PHE A 90 -0.80 1.48 9.78
C PHE A 90 -0.99 0.21 8.97
N GLY A 91 -0.67 -0.92 9.56
CA GLY A 91 -0.87 -2.23 8.97
C GLY A 91 -1.91 -3.04 9.71
N ILE A 92 -2.44 -4.05 9.04
CA ILE A 92 -3.32 -5.08 9.61
C ILE A 92 -2.74 -6.44 9.26
N HIS A 93 -2.35 -7.21 10.28
CA HIS A 93 -2.07 -8.63 10.15
C HIS A 93 -3.39 -9.40 10.08
N PHE A 94 -3.55 -10.24 9.06
CA PHE A 94 -4.71 -11.13 8.96
C PHE A 94 -4.32 -12.54 9.40
N TYR A 95 -5.05 -13.06 10.40
CA TYR A 95 -4.89 -14.43 10.90
C TYR A 95 -5.90 -15.40 10.27
N ASP A 96 -6.64 -14.95 9.26
CA ASP A 96 -7.79 -15.67 8.72
C ASP A 96 -7.52 -16.04 7.26
N GLU A 97 -7.43 -17.34 7.00
CA GLU A 97 -7.20 -17.89 5.66
C GLU A 97 -8.40 -17.71 4.70
N ARG A 98 -9.52 -17.16 5.16
CA ARG A 98 -10.69 -16.85 4.33
C ARG A 98 -10.49 -15.64 3.40
N VAL A 99 -9.40 -14.92 3.54
CA VAL A 99 -9.10 -13.76 2.72
C VAL A 99 -7.78 -14.00 1.98
N LEU A 100 -7.83 -14.05 0.66
CA LEU A 100 -6.64 -14.10 -0.17
C LEU A 100 -6.00 -12.71 -0.23
N PRO A 101 -4.70 -12.56 0.07
CA PRO A 101 -4.01 -11.27 0.02
C PRO A 101 -4.12 -10.58 -1.35
N GLN A 102 -4.04 -11.35 -2.44
CA GLN A 102 -4.18 -10.82 -3.81
C GLN A 102 -5.58 -10.23 -4.05
N TYR A 103 -6.63 -10.93 -3.60
CA TYR A 103 -7.99 -10.40 -3.66
C TYR A 103 -8.14 -9.14 -2.79
N LEU A 104 -7.59 -9.17 -1.56
CA LEU A 104 -7.65 -8.06 -0.63
C LEU A 104 -7.05 -6.77 -1.24
N ALA A 105 -5.94 -6.87 -1.96
CA ALA A 105 -5.30 -5.74 -2.62
C ALA A 105 -6.24 -5.02 -3.61
N HIS A 106 -7.00 -5.76 -4.36
CA HIS A 106 -8.01 -5.18 -5.27
C HIS A 106 -9.27 -4.73 -4.53
N PHE A 107 -9.68 -5.50 -3.51
CA PHE A 107 -10.87 -5.18 -2.74
C PHE A 107 -10.76 -3.82 -2.02
N ILE A 108 -9.63 -3.53 -1.38
CA ILE A 108 -9.41 -2.24 -0.69
C ILE A 108 -9.38 -1.02 -1.62
N SER A 109 -9.16 -1.25 -2.91
CA SER A 109 -9.26 -0.22 -3.96
C SER A 109 -10.63 -0.15 -4.62
N SER A 110 -11.55 -1.07 -4.30
CA SER A 110 -12.87 -1.14 -4.91
C SER A 110 -13.77 0.04 -4.52
N PHE A 111 -14.70 0.39 -5.41
CA PHE A 111 -15.68 1.44 -5.14
C PHE A 111 -16.48 1.20 -3.85
N SER A 112 -16.88 -0.04 -3.59
CA SER A 112 -17.65 -0.40 -2.39
C SER A 112 -16.86 -0.17 -1.10
N PHE A 113 -15.58 -0.57 -1.09
CA PHE A 113 -14.70 -0.34 0.06
C PHE A 113 -14.43 1.16 0.23
N ARG A 114 -14.04 1.88 -0.83
CA ARG A 114 -13.76 3.32 -0.78
C ARG A 114 -14.98 4.12 -0.31
N LYS A 115 -16.17 3.79 -0.82
CA LYS A 115 -17.43 4.42 -0.37
C LYS A 115 -17.72 4.17 1.11
N ALA A 116 -17.39 2.99 1.61
CA ALA A 116 -17.63 2.63 3.02
C ALA A 116 -16.68 3.35 3.98
N ILE A 117 -15.43 3.62 3.60
CA ILE A 117 -14.47 4.31 4.46
C ILE A 117 -14.48 5.84 4.35
N TYR A 118 -15.04 6.40 3.28
CA TYR A 118 -15.14 7.85 3.08
C TYR A 118 -15.73 8.60 4.29
N PRO A 119 -16.82 8.14 4.94
CA PRO A 119 -17.37 8.82 6.12
C PRO A 119 -16.46 8.80 7.36
N LEU A 120 -15.41 7.98 7.34
CA LEU A 120 -14.44 7.88 8.45
C LEU A 120 -13.30 8.90 8.32
N ALA A 121 -13.27 9.69 7.24
CA ALA A 121 -12.34 10.79 7.06
C ALA A 121 -12.81 11.99 7.88
N GLN A 122 -12.01 12.42 8.87
CA GLN A 122 -12.32 13.58 9.72
C GLN A 122 -11.22 14.62 9.64
N GLY A 123 -11.62 15.87 9.46
CA GLY A 123 -10.72 17.02 9.34
C GLY A 123 -11.32 18.11 8.45
N SER A 124 -10.59 19.21 8.29
CA SER A 124 -11.01 20.33 7.44
C SER A 124 -9.94 20.74 6.40
N THR A 125 -8.67 20.73 6.78
CA THR A 125 -7.53 21.02 5.88
C THR A 125 -6.67 19.79 5.65
N ARG A 126 -6.64 18.88 6.61
CA ARG A 126 -6.03 17.56 6.53
C ARG A 126 -7.00 16.56 7.14
N PHE A 127 -7.33 15.54 6.40
CA PHE A 127 -8.27 14.51 6.81
C PHE A 127 -7.53 13.32 7.39
N ASN A 128 -8.02 12.82 8.54
CA ASN A 128 -7.45 11.66 9.22
C ASN A 128 -8.47 10.54 9.29
N LEU A 129 -8.01 9.31 9.10
CA LEU A 129 -8.82 8.12 9.21
C LEU A 129 -9.17 7.83 10.68
N GLN A 130 -10.44 7.64 10.98
CA GLN A 130 -10.89 7.18 12.29
C GLN A 130 -10.60 5.68 12.44
N LYS A 131 -9.37 5.34 12.82
CA LYS A 131 -8.86 3.95 12.89
C LYS A 131 -9.75 3.03 13.74
N ASN A 132 -10.28 3.52 14.86
CA ASN A 132 -11.13 2.70 15.73
C ASN A 132 -12.46 2.31 15.06
N ASP A 133 -13.03 3.19 14.26
CA ASP A 133 -14.27 2.91 13.53
C ASP A 133 -13.99 2.09 12.27
N PHE A 134 -12.86 2.35 11.61
CA PHE A 134 -12.35 1.53 10.52
C PHE A 134 -12.21 0.05 10.94
N MET A 135 -11.64 -0.23 12.11
CA MET A 135 -11.45 -1.60 12.61
C MET A 135 -12.76 -2.31 13.00
N LYS A 136 -13.86 -1.58 13.13
CA LYS A 136 -15.21 -2.16 13.38
C LYS A 136 -15.96 -2.50 12.10
N MET A 137 -15.47 -2.08 10.93
CA MET A 137 -16.14 -2.31 9.65
C MET A 137 -16.26 -3.80 9.36
N LYS A 138 -17.37 -4.16 8.73
CA LYS A 138 -17.65 -5.54 8.32
C LYS A 138 -17.94 -5.58 6.84
N PHE A 139 -17.31 -6.51 6.15
CA PHE A 139 -17.50 -6.75 4.74
C PHE A 139 -17.90 -8.21 4.50
N VAL A 140 -18.78 -8.41 3.54
CA VAL A 140 -19.11 -9.75 3.05
C VAL A 140 -18.01 -10.13 2.02
N LEU A 141 -17.41 -11.29 2.24
CA LEU A 141 -16.38 -11.80 1.34
C LEU A 141 -17.00 -12.87 0.40
N PRO A 142 -16.59 -12.89 -0.87
CA PRO A 142 -16.89 -14.01 -1.76
C PRO A 142 -16.21 -15.30 -1.27
N THR A 143 -16.54 -16.41 -1.91
CA THR A 143 -15.83 -17.68 -1.71
C THR A 143 -14.36 -17.53 -2.11
N LEU A 144 -13.47 -18.38 -1.58
CA LEU A 144 -12.06 -18.38 -1.96
C LEU A 144 -11.85 -18.57 -3.46
N GLU A 145 -12.64 -19.42 -4.08
CA GLU A 145 -12.60 -19.65 -5.53
C GLU A 145 -12.95 -18.37 -6.33
N GLU A 146 -13.97 -17.65 -5.89
CA GLU A 146 -14.34 -16.36 -6.49
C GLU A 146 -13.27 -15.28 -6.25
N GLN A 147 -12.70 -15.23 -5.04
CA GLN A 147 -11.58 -14.32 -4.72
C GLN A 147 -10.40 -14.58 -5.65
N GLU A 148 -10.03 -15.84 -5.84
CA GLU A 148 -8.92 -16.23 -6.71
C GLU A 148 -9.18 -15.83 -8.16
N ARG A 149 -10.40 -16.08 -8.67
CA ARG A 149 -10.80 -15.69 -10.03
C ARG A 149 -10.77 -14.19 -10.24
N ILE A 150 -11.27 -13.42 -9.27
CA ILE A 150 -11.26 -11.95 -9.31
C ILE A 150 -9.82 -11.43 -9.30
N ALA A 151 -8.99 -11.91 -8.37
CA ALA A 151 -7.60 -11.50 -8.26
C ALA A 151 -6.82 -11.77 -9.55
N LYS A 152 -6.87 -12.99 -10.08
CA LYS A 152 -6.20 -13.35 -11.35
C LYS A 152 -6.62 -12.47 -12.52
N THR A 153 -7.91 -12.15 -12.62
CA THR A 153 -8.42 -11.29 -13.70
C THR A 153 -7.89 -9.88 -13.59
N LEU A 154 -7.92 -9.29 -12.39
CA LEU A 154 -7.46 -7.92 -12.16
C LEU A 154 -5.94 -7.80 -12.23
N ASP A 155 -5.19 -8.81 -11.76
CA ASP A 155 -3.72 -8.87 -11.91
C ASP A 155 -3.32 -8.94 -13.38
N ALA A 156 -4.02 -9.73 -14.20
CA ALA A 156 -3.76 -9.78 -15.64
C ALA A 156 -4.00 -8.42 -16.31
N LEU A 157 -5.04 -7.68 -15.93
CA LEU A 157 -5.29 -6.33 -16.42
C LEU A 157 -4.20 -5.34 -15.95
N HIS A 158 -3.79 -5.39 -14.69
CA HIS A 158 -2.69 -4.58 -14.18
C HIS A 158 -1.38 -4.84 -14.91
N TYR A 159 -1.07 -6.11 -15.19
CA TYR A 159 0.11 -6.48 -15.96
C TYR A 159 0.06 -5.91 -17.39
N CYS A 160 -1.07 -6.04 -18.08
CA CYS A 160 -1.25 -5.43 -19.40
C CYS A 160 -1.05 -3.91 -19.36
N MET A 161 -1.68 -3.22 -18.41
CA MET A 161 -1.55 -1.77 -18.25
C MET A 161 -0.10 -1.34 -17.98
N ALA A 162 0.63 -2.08 -17.14
CA ALA A 162 2.03 -1.81 -16.85
C ALA A 162 2.93 -1.96 -18.09
N ASN A 163 2.69 -3.00 -18.90
CA ASN A 163 3.41 -3.22 -20.14
C ASN A 163 3.14 -2.11 -21.16
N GLU A 164 1.89 -1.70 -21.35
CA GLU A 164 1.53 -0.61 -22.26
C GLU A 164 2.16 0.72 -21.82
N LYS A 165 2.17 1.00 -20.52
CA LYS A 165 2.85 2.17 -19.97
C LYS A 165 4.35 2.15 -20.25
N SER A 166 5.01 1.02 -20.01
CA SER A 166 6.44 0.85 -20.29
C SER A 166 6.76 1.03 -21.79
N LEU A 167 5.92 0.48 -22.67
CA LEU A 167 6.05 0.64 -24.11
C LEU A 167 5.90 2.11 -24.53
N LEU A 168 4.94 2.82 -23.98
CA LEU A 168 4.76 4.25 -24.21
C LEU A 168 6.00 5.06 -23.80
N GLU A 169 6.57 4.77 -22.64
CA GLU A 169 7.79 5.42 -22.15
C GLU A 169 8.96 5.18 -23.12
N GLN A 170 9.13 3.96 -23.64
CA GLN A 170 10.15 3.63 -24.64
C GLN A 170 9.93 4.41 -25.94
N TYR A 171 8.71 4.54 -26.43
CA TYR A 171 8.40 5.34 -27.62
C TYR A 171 8.67 6.82 -27.40
N ILE A 172 8.40 7.37 -26.23
CA ILE A 172 8.72 8.74 -25.87
C ILE A 172 10.25 8.97 -25.90
N LEU A 173 11.02 8.04 -25.37
CA LEU A 173 12.49 8.10 -25.39
C LEU A 173 13.04 8.00 -26.81
N LEU A 174 12.53 7.07 -27.63
CA LEU A 174 12.89 6.92 -29.03
C LEU A 174 12.57 8.20 -29.83
N LYS A 175 11.39 8.76 -29.66
CA LYS A 175 11.00 10.03 -30.28
C LYS A 175 11.99 11.14 -29.94
N ARG A 176 12.34 11.29 -28.65
CA ARG A 176 13.34 12.30 -28.21
C ARG A 176 14.71 12.08 -28.85
N TYR A 177 15.16 10.84 -28.95
CA TYR A 177 16.42 10.48 -29.61
C TYR A 177 16.42 10.88 -31.09
N LEU A 178 15.38 10.51 -31.84
CA LEU A 178 15.26 10.83 -33.27
C LEU A 178 15.19 12.33 -33.51
N LEU A 179 14.44 13.09 -32.69
CA LEU A 179 14.36 14.56 -32.83
C LEU A 179 15.71 15.25 -32.59
N ARG A 180 16.58 14.71 -31.72
CA ARG A 180 17.94 15.25 -31.51
C ARG A 180 18.89 14.95 -32.67
N GLY A 181 18.64 13.88 -33.43
CA GLY A 181 19.45 13.50 -34.57
C GLY A 181 19.01 14.13 -35.92
N LEU A 182 17.80 14.68 -35.95
CA LEU A 182 17.21 15.30 -37.15
C LEU A 182 17.30 16.85 -37.18
N LEU A 183 17.62 17.45 -36.04
CA LEU A 183 17.80 18.88 -35.82
C LEU A 183 19.24 19.19 -35.39
#